data_9a962e167eb7c6915959eeab3adfb5e3
#
_entry.id   9a962e167eb7c6915959eeab3adfb5e3
#
_cell.length_a   1.000
_cell.length_b   1.000
_cell.length_c   1.000
_cell.angle_alpha   90.00
_cell.angle_beta   90.00
_cell.angle_gamma   90.00
#
_symmetry.space_group_name_H-M   'P 1'
#
loop_
_entity.id
_entity.type
_entity.pdbx_description
1 polymer ?
#
loop_
_entity_poly.entity_id
_entity_poly.type
_entity_poly.pdbx_seq_one_letter_code
_entity_poly.pdbx_strand_id
1 'polypeptide(L)'
;MNMGKPMSCAWKICLTCSTGIYGCQWKNNTSKSIKKKECIWYLVLSCGFGISIFWFYCWWALLNDYSNLNEHLFGMIHQWLDWSVILLVLAATIFSYLSLLMILGLCHFALGEPLYLHWINKVIVSISVLLILVLMVVIRIKWKEEWDTILMSIQVTAPFFHFGATAAVTFVTWFVAENIFQSERRVFQIVSSVFYLGLVTFLYLIPLAISSPCIIEKENLGKKPTMMGHRGAPMLAPENTLMSFEETVKCEASTFETDVQISFDGVPFLMHDKTFERTTDIKDIFPERTYNNTSSFTWAEIQQLNAGKWFLKNDPFHTIWSLSKESQQNATKQHVCSLQELLNLAQDTKKCVIFDLRTPDDKSHPYYNTSHKVVVETILNSSIDHSLILWLPNHKNSTPSGFQQVLGEKFDPEILQKRKIHMINVRYSNISEAEIRNYATENISTNVYVVNERWVFSTLWCAKVNSVTTNACHIFQKMEVPIWHVSPGLYLIIWIIVDLVSFLTILLICFTQ
;
A
#
# COMPACT_ATOMS: atom_id res chain seq x y z
N MET A 1 -50.92 -0.50 -5.46
CA MET A 1 -50.28 -1.66 -6.13
C MET A 1 -51.20 -2.88 -6.02
N ASN A 2 -51.68 -3.44 -7.15
CA ASN A 2 -52.67 -4.52 -7.19
C ASN A 2 -52.14 -5.81 -6.57
N MET A 3 -52.55 -6.10 -5.33
CA MET A 3 -52.28 -7.37 -4.65
C MET A 3 -53.15 -8.50 -5.21
N GLY A 4 -52.75 -9.13 -6.31
CA GLY A 4 -53.59 -10.21 -6.91
C GLY A 4 -52.92 -11.18 -7.81
N LYS A 5 -51.60 -11.07 -8.10
CA LYS A 5 -50.90 -12.11 -8.88
C LYS A 5 -50.19 -13.09 -7.92
N PRO A 6 -50.36 -14.44 -8.11
CA PRO A 6 -49.63 -15.40 -7.30
C PRO A 6 -48.14 -15.23 -7.56
N MET A 7 -47.38 -14.94 -6.51
CA MET A 7 -45.92 -14.84 -6.54
C MET A 7 -45.33 -16.13 -7.13
N SER A 8 -44.41 -16.01 -8.09
CA SER A 8 -43.71 -17.15 -8.65
C SER A 8 -42.99 -17.95 -7.56
N CYS A 9 -42.82 -19.27 -7.76
CA CYS A 9 -42.13 -20.13 -6.79
C CYS A 9 -40.70 -19.62 -6.49
N ALA A 10 -40.02 -19.14 -7.52
CA ALA A 10 -38.67 -18.54 -7.38
C ALA A 10 -38.66 -17.31 -6.46
N TRP A 11 -39.67 -16.46 -6.53
CA TRP A 11 -39.81 -15.28 -5.68
C TRP A 11 -40.07 -15.63 -4.21
N LYS A 12 -40.90 -16.66 -3.95
CA LYS A 12 -41.13 -17.16 -2.59
C LYS A 12 -39.86 -17.74 -1.98
N ILE A 13 -39.06 -18.49 -2.75
CA ILE A 13 -37.78 -19.05 -2.30
C ILE A 13 -36.81 -17.89 -1.97
N CYS A 14 -36.68 -16.91 -2.84
CA CYS A 14 -35.80 -15.77 -2.63
C CYS A 14 -36.19 -14.98 -1.35
N LEU A 15 -37.46 -14.73 -1.14
CA LEU A 15 -37.97 -14.04 0.05
C LEU A 15 -37.70 -14.88 1.33
N THR A 16 -37.97 -16.19 1.28
CA THR A 16 -37.73 -17.09 2.44
C THR A 16 -36.22 -17.16 2.77
N CYS A 17 -35.35 -17.23 1.78
CA CYS A 17 -33.89 -17.19 1.99
C CYS A 17 -33.46 -15.84 2.57
N SER A 18 -33.97 -14.74 2.04
CA SER A 18 -33.68 -13.39 2.55
C SER A 18 -34.10 -13.22 4.01
N THR A 19 -35.34 -13.57 4.37
CA THR A 19 -35.82 -13.50 5.76
C THR A 19 -35.12 -14.50 6.68
N GLY A 20 -34.72 -15.67 6.15
CA GLY A 20 -33.96 -16.68 6.87
C GLY A 20 -32.54 -16.22 7.25
N ILE A 21 -31.82 -15.62 6.31
CA ILE A 21 -30.44 -15.14 6.54
C ILE A 21 -30.45 -13.85 7.39
N TYR A 22 -31.29 -12.88 7.06
CA TYR A 22 -31.33 -11.58 7.73
C TYR A 22 -31.91 -11.68 9.14
N GLY A 23 -33.07 -12.34 9.27
CA GLY A 23 -33.87 -12.39 10.51
C GLY A 23 -33.94 -13.75 11.18
N CYS A 24 -33.28 -14.81 10.67
CA CYS A 24 -33.44 -16.20 11.07
C CYS A 24 -34.92 -16.67 11.12
N GLN A 25 -35.76 -16.17 10.21
CA GLN A 25 -37.18 -16.49 10.10
C GLN A 25 -37.44 -17.30 8.84
N TRP A 26 -37.47 -18.63 8.98
CA TRP A 26 -37.67 -19.58 7.87
C TRP A 26 -39.16 -19.91 7.57
N LYS A 27 -40.07 -19.38 8.39
CA LYS A 27 -41.53 -19.51 8.19
C LYS A 27 -42.16 -18.13 8.05
N ASN A 28 -42.99 -17.94 7.05
CA ASN A 28 -43.78 -16.70 6.86
C ASN A 28 -44.71 -16.50 8.06
N ASN A 29 -44.30 -15.66 8.99
CA ASN A 29 -45.17 -15.12 10.03
C ASN A 29 -45.58 -13.71 9.60
N THR A 30 -46.74 -13.61 9.00
CA THR A 30 -47.44 -12.35 8.73
C THR A 30 -47.73 -11.64 10.05
N SER A 31 -47.33 -10.37 10.12
CA SER A 31 -47.64 -9.43 11.20
C SER A 31 -46.59 -9.28 12.30
N LYS A 32 -45.68 -8.34 12.08
CA LYS A 32 -45.11 -7.57 13.20
C LYS A 32 -44.85 -6.13 12.74
N SER A 33 -45.48 -5.19 13.43
CA SER A 33 -45.20 -3.76 13.26
C SER A 33 -43.69 -3.51 13.42
N ILE A 34 -43.13 -2.68 12.55
CA ILE A 34 -41.73 -2.25 12.60
C ILE A 34 -41.49 -1.59 13.96
N LYS A 35 -40.74 -2.25 14.85
CA LYS A 35 -40.36 -1.63 16.13
C LYS A 35 -39.30 -0.57 15.85
N LYS A 36 -39.44 0.64 16.42
CA LYS A 36 -38.46 1.75 16.29
C LYS A 36 -37.00 1.31 16.55
N LYS A 37 -36.78 0.30 17.40
CA LYS A 37 -35.46 -0.28 17.69
C LYS A 37 -34.80 -0.95 16.47
N GLU A 38 -35.55 -1.48 15.52
CA GLU A 38 -35.00 -2.13 14.33
C GLU A 38 -34.48 -1.11 13.31
N CYS A 39 -35.07 0.07 13.22
CA CYS A 39 -34.54 1.17 12.41
C CYS A 39 -33.13 1.62 12.89
N ILE A 40 -32.88 1.60 14.22
CA ILE A 40 -31.55 1.91 14.77
C ILE A 40 -30.53 0.88 14.31
N TRP A 41 -30.89 -0.41 14.32
CA TRP A 41 -29.98 -1.47 13.86
C TRP A 41 -29.69 -1.40 12.37
N TYR A 42 -30.66 -0.98 11.55
CA TYR A 42 -30.41 -0.73 10.13
C TYR A 42 -29.43 0.44 9.93
N LEU A 43 -29.55 1.50 10.73
CA LEU A 43 -28.57 2.59 10.72
C LEU A 43 -27.17 2.13 11.15
N VAL A 44 -27.08 1.33 12.23
CA VAL A 44 -25.79 0.73 12.68
C VAL A 44 -25.18 -0.14 11.58
N LEU A 45 -25.98 -0.97 10.91
CA LEU A 45 -25.54 -1.79 9.79
C LEU A 45 -25.04 -0.91 8.63
N SER A 46 -25.77 0.16 8.28
CA SER A 46 -25.37 1.08 7.20
C SER A 46 -24.05 1.80 7.51
N CYS A 47 -23.89 2.29 8.74
CA CYS A 47 -22.64 2.89 9.19
C CYS A 47 -21.49 1.86 9.20
N GLY A 48 -21.75 0.66 9.73
CA GLY A 48 -20.77 -0.43 9.74
C GLY A 48 -20.33 -0.86 8.35
N PHE A 49 -21.27 -0.91 7.41
CA PHE A 49 -20.98 -1.17 5.99
C PHE A 49 -20.07 -0.08 5.39
N GLY A 50 -20.40 1.21 5.61
CA GLY A 50 -19.55 2.32 5.15
C GLY A 50 -18.13 2.26 5.73
N ILE A 51 -18.00 1.99 7.04
CA ILE A 51 -16.72 1.80 7.72
C ILE A 51 -15.95 0.60 7.13
N SER A 52 -16.64 -0.50 6.80
CA SER A 52 -16.01 -1.69 6.23
C SER A 52 -15.50 -1.47 4.81
N ILE A 53 -16.19 -0.67 3.98
CA ILE A 53 -15.70 -0.24 2.67
C ILE A 53 -14.39 0.52 2.82
N PHE A 54 -14.37 1.52 3.71
CA PHE A 54 -13.19 2.32 3.96
C PHE A 54 -12.03 1.47 4.49
N TRP A 55 -12.31 0.54 5.41
CA TRP A 55 -11.31 -0.38 5.95
C TRP A 55 -10.72 -1.31 4.89
N PHE A 56 -11.57 -1.88 4.03
CA PHE A 56 -11.10 -2.71 2.92
C PHE A 56 -10.25 -1.91 1.93
N TYR A 57 -10.66 -0.66 1.66
CA TYR A 57 -9.87 0.27 0.86
C TYR A 57 -8.50 0.58 1.49
N CYS A 58 -8.43 0.76 2.81
CA CYS A 58 -7.16 0.98 3.51
C CYS A 58 -6.19 -0.18 3.26
N TRP A 59 -6.65 -1.43 3.37
CA TRP A 59 -5.80 -2.60 3.09
C TRP A 59 -5.33 -2.65 1.64
N TRP A 60 -6.18 -2.27 0.69
CA TRP A 60 -5.76 -2.16 -0.70
C TRP A 60 -4.68 -1.09 -0.89
N ALA A 61 -4.81 0.06 -0.26
CA ALA A 61 -3.81 1.12 -0.32
C ALA A 61 -2.46 0.71 0.31
N LEU A 62 -2.51 -0.10 1.38
CA LEU A 62 -1.32 -0.57 2.10
C LEU A 62 -0.61 -1.77 1.45
N LEU A 63 -1.09 -2.28 0.33
CA LEU A 63 -0.41 -3.37 -0.39
C LEU A 63 1.03 -3.01 -0.81
N ASN A 64 1.35 -1.74 -0.94
CA ASN A 64 2.72 -1.30 -1.22
C ASN A 64 3.72 -1.75 -0.14
N ASP A 65 3.29 -1.80 1.10
CA ASP A 65 4.16 -2.02 2.28
C ASP A 65 3.93 -3.38 2.96
N TYR A 66 3.24 -4.32 2.29
CA TYR A 66 2.88 -5.61 2.89
C TYR A 66 4.09 -6.46 3.32
N SER A 67 5.18 -6.42 2.57
CA SER A 67 6.40 -7.14 2.92
C SER A 67 7.03 -6.60 4.20
N ASN A 68 7.05 -5.27 4.36
CA ASN A 68 7.55 -4.62 5.57
C ASN A 68 6.71 -4.99 6.82
N LEU A 69 5.38 -5.09 6.66
CA LEU A 69 4.51 -5.59 7.73
C LEU A 69 4.88 -7.02 8.15
N ASN A 70 5.05 -7.92 7.18
CA ASN A 70 5.40 -9.32 7.45
C ASN A 70 6.79 -9.44 8.11
N GLU A 71 7.78 -8.67 7.66
CA GLU A 71 9.12 -8.60 8.28
C GLU A 71 9.06 -8.08 9.73
N HIS A 72 8.30 -6.99 9.96
CA HIS A 72 8.13 -6.43 11.29
C HIS A 72 7.48 -7.42 12.27
N LEU A 73 6.42 -8.10 11.84
CA LEU A 73 5.74 -9.11 12.66
C LEU A 73 6.60 -10.36 12.86
N PHE A 74 7.39 -10.78 11.86
CA PHE A 74 8.38 -11.84 12.03
C PHE A 74 9.38 -11.51 13.15
N GLY A 75 9.89 -10.29 13.19
CA GLY A 75 10.81 -9.83 14.24
C GLY A 75 10.23 -9.91 15.66
N MET A 76 8.89 -9.92 15.80
CA MET A 76 8.21 -10.06 17.10
C MET A 76 7.86 -11.50 17.45
N ILE A 77 7.50 -12.34 16.47
CA ILE A 77 6.89 -13.66 16.68
C ILE A 77 7.87 -14.79 16.34
N HIS A 78 8.94 -14.51 15.61
CA HIS A 78 9.94 -15.48 15.13
C HIS A 78 9.37 -16.61 14.26
N GLN A 79 8.19 -16.38 13.67
CA GLN A 79 7.55 -17.28 12.71
C GLN A 79 7.10 -16.50 11.49
N TRP A 80 7.46 -17.03 10.30
CA TRP A 80 6.98 -16.47 9.06
C TRP A 80 5.51 -16.85 8.85
N LEU A 81 4.65 -15.85 8.87
CA LEU A 81 3.25 -15.93 8.48
C LEU A 81 2.95 -14.74 7.57
N ASP A 82 2.10 -14.98 6.60
CA ASP A 82 1.66 -13.94 5.70
C ASP A 82 0.53 -13.10 6.33
N TRP A 83 0.93 -12.24 7.28
CA TRP A 83 0.00 -11.39 8.03
C TRP A 83 -0.77 -10.44 7.14
N SER A 84 -0.15 -9.95 6.07
CA SER A 84 -0.80 -9.06 5.12
C SER A 84 -1.99 -9.73 4.44
N VAL A 85 -1.82 -10.97 3.98
CA VAL A 85 -2.91 -11.77 3.40
C VAL A 85 -3.97 -12.12 4.44
N ILE A 86 -3.57 -12.52 5.67
CA ILE A 86 -4.52 -12.83 6.76
C ILE A 86 -5.42 -11.63 7.05
N LEU A 87 -4.84 -10.43 7.19
CA LEU A 87 -5.57 -9.22 7.50
C LEU A 87 -6.44 -8.75 6.32
N LEU A 88 -5.95 -8.90 5.09
CA LEU A 88 -6.73 -8.62 3.88
C LEU A 88 -7.94 -9.56 3.76
N VAL A 89 -7.76 -10.86 3.97
CA VAL A 89 -8.85 -11.85 3.96
C VAL A 89 -9.87 -11.56 5.06
N LEU A 90 -9.42 -11.18 6.25
CA LEU A 90 -10.30 -10.77 7.33
C LEU A 90 -11.13 -9.53 6.94
N ALA A 91 -10.47 -8.50 6.38
CA ALA A 91 -11.15 -7.30 5.91
C ALA A 91 -12.17 -7.61 4.80
N ALA A 92 -11.80 -8.45 3.82
CA ALA A 92 -12.67 -8.88 2.74
C ALA A 92 -13.88 -9.69 3.27
N THR A 93 -13.67 -10.56 4.26
CA THR A 93 -14.73 -11.37 4.89
C THR A 93 -15.74 -10.48 5.60
N ILE A 94 -15.26 -9.53 6.42
CA ILE A 94 -16.12 -8.55 7.11
C ILE A 94 -16.91 -7.72 6.10
N PHE A 95 -16.23 -7.18 5.10
CA PHE A 95 -16.87 -6.39 4.05
C PHE A 95 -17.94 -7.18 3.30
N SER A 96 -17.66 -8.42 2.90
CA SER A 96 -18.60 -9.29 2.18
C SER A 96 -19.82 -9.63 3.03
N TYR A 97 -19.61 -9.91 4.31
CA TYR A 97 -20.70 -10.21 5.24
C TYR A 97 -21.62 -8.99 5.47
N LEU A 98 -21.05 -7.81 5.73
CA LEU A 98 -21.82 -6.58 5.92
C LEU A 98 -22.52 -6.14 4.62
N SER A 99 -21.90 -6.35 3.46
CA SER A 99 -22.49 -6.13 2.13
C SER A 99 -23.73 -7.01 1.92
N LEU A 100 -23.61 -8.30 2.24
CA LEU A 100 -24.73 -9.25 2.14
C LEU A 100 -25.90 -8.79 3.02
N LEU A 101 -25.66 -8.47 4.28
CA LEU A 101 -26.72 -7.99 5.18
C LEU A 101 -27.33 -6.66 4.71
N MET A 102 -26.51 -5.76 4.16
CA MET A 102 -26.99 -4.49 3.62
C MET A 102 -27.89 -4.69 2.40
N ILE A 103 -27.49 -5.55 1.46
CA ILE A 103 -28.30 -5.90 0.28
C ILE A 103 -29.62 -6.54 0.72
N LEU A 104 -29.60 -7.49 1.66
CA LEU A 104 -30.81 -8.12 2.18
C LEU A 104 -31.72 -7.11 2.89
N GLY A 105 -31.15 -6.19 3.68
CA GLY A 105 -31.89 -5.10 4.32
C GLY A 105 -32.55 -4.16 3.32
N LEU A 106 -31.84 -3.79 2.25
CA LEU A 106 -32.41 -3.00 1.14
C LEU A 106 -33.53 -3.75 0.42
N CYS A 107 -33.38 -5.05 0.17
CA CYS A 107 -34.43 -5.89 -0.41
C CYS A 107 -35.67 -5.92 0.48
N HIS A 108 -35.52 -6.11 1.81
CA HIS A 108 -36.63 -6.06 2.75
C HIS A 108 -37.32 -4.70 2.74
N PHE A 109 -36.53 -3.61 2.74
CA PHE A 109 -37.08 -2.25 2.66
C PHE A 109 -37.89 -2.05 1.37
N ALA A 110 -37.35 -2.44 0.22
CA ALA A 110 -37.99 -2.30 -1.09
C ALA A 110 -39.28 -3.14 -1.22
N LEU A 111 -39.37 -4.26 -0.49
CA LEU A 111 -40.52 -5.17 -0.49
C LEU A 111 -41.56 -4.85 0.58
N GLY A 112 -41.33 -3.84 1.42
CA GLY A 112 -42.15 -3.54 2.57
C GLY A 112 -42.12 -4.61 3.69
N GLU A 113 -41.09 -5.47 3.67
CA GLU A 113 -40.91 -6.51 4.68
C GLU A 113 -40.26 -5.93 5.96
N PRO A 114 -40.49 -6.55 7.14
CA PRO A 114 -39.93 -6.05 8.39
C PRO A 114 -38.38 -6.11 8.40
N LEU A 115 -37.73 -5.02 8.78
CA LEU A 115 -36.26 -4.91 8.96
C LEU A 115 -35.81 -5.56 10.28
N TYR A 116 -36.22 -6.79 10.55
CA TYR A 116 -35.86 -7.50 11.77
C TYR A 116 -34.50 -8.21 11.62
N LEU A 117 -33.44 -7.59 12.13
CA LEU A 117 -32.12 -8.20 12.18
C LEU A 117 -32.01 -9.17 13.35
N HIS A 118 -31.60 -10.41 13.10
CA HIS A 118 -31.46 -11.42 14.15
C HIS A 118 -30.35 -11.02 15.15
N TRP A 119 -30.50 -11.43 16.41
CA TRP A 119 -29.56 -11.04 17.48
C TRP A 119 -28.12 -11.50 17.20
N ILE A 120 -27.91 -12.67 16.58
CA ILE A 120 -26.59 -13.16 16.18
C ILE A 120 -25.93 -12.18 15.20
N ASN A 121 -26.67 -11.74 14.16
CA ASN A 121 -26.19 -10.77 13.19
C ASN A 121 -25.88 -9.41 13.87
N LYS A 122 -26.70 -8.97 14.84
CA LYS A 122 -26.43 -7.78 15.65
C LYS A 122 -25.11 -7.87 16.39
N VAL A 123 -24.82 -9.02 17.00
CA VAL A 123 -23.56 -9.27 17.72
C VAL A 123 -22.38 -9.28 16.75
N ILE A 124 -22.48 -10.00 15.62
CA ILE A 124 -21.39 -10.05 14.63
C ILE A 124 -21.12 -8.66 14.04
N VAL A 125 -22.15 -7.91 13.67
CA VAL A 125 -22.00 -6.52 13.18
C VAL A 125 -21.29 -5.65 14.21
N SER A 126 -21.70 -5.74 15.50
CA SER A 126 -21.09 -4.93 16.56
C SER A 126 -19.63 -5.29 16.78
N ILE A 127 -19.29 -6.58 16.79
CA ILE A 127 -17.90 -7.06 16.93
C ILE A 127 -17.07 -6.62 15.73
N SER A 128 -17.61 -6.75 14.51
CA SER A 128 -16.91 -6.35 13.28
C SER A 128 -16.58 -4.86 13.26
N VAL A 129 -17.57 -4.00 13.61
CA VAL A 129 -17.35 -2.55 13.69
C VAL A 129 -16.34 -2.20 14.76
N LEU A 130 -16.45 -2.79 15.97
CA LEU A 130 -15.50 -2.55 17.05
C LEU A 130 -14.08 -2.98 16.65
N LEU A 131 -13.93 -4.15 16.04
CA LEU A 131 -12.62 -4.66 15.57
C LEU A 131 -12.00 -3.70 14.55
N ILE A 132 -12.76 -3.26 13.55
CA ILE A 132 -12.26 -2.30 12.55
C ILE A 132 -11.80 -1.00 13.24
N LEU A 133 -12.61 -0.44 14.13
CA LEU A 133 -12.26 0.81 14.82
C LEU A 133 -11.00 0.66 15.66
N VAL A 134 -10.84 -0.45 16.38
CA VAL A 134 -9.61 -0.74 17.14
C VAL A 134 -8.40 -0.85 16.22
N LEU A 135 -8.51 -1.59 15.11
CA LEU A 135 -7.42 -1.76 14.16
C LEU A 135 -7.06 -0.43 13.47
N MET A 136 -8.03 0.42 13.14
CA MET A 136 -7.76 1.78 12.61
C MET A 136 -6.97 2.64 13.61
N VAL A 137 -7.33 2.58 14.89
CA VAL A 137 -6.59 3.29 15.95
C VAL A 137 -5.18 2.74 16.11
N VAL A 138 -5.01 1.41 16.05
CA VAL A 138 -3.69 0.76 16.10
C VAL A 138 -2.80 1.22 14.95
N ILE A 139 -3.29 1.21 13.72
CA ILE A 139 -2.53 1.72 12.56
C ILE A 139 -2.17 3.19 12.75
N ARG A 140 -3.12 4.03 13.17
CA ARG A 140 -2.87 5.46 13.38
C ARG A 140 -1.80 5.75 14.43
N ILE A 141 -1.70 4.92 15.49
CA ILE A 141 -0.75 5.13 16.60
C ILE A 141 0.58 4.43 16.34
N LYS A 142 0.54 3.17 15.88
CA LYS A 142 1.74 2.32 15.75
C LYS A 142 2.41 2.43 14.39
N TRP A 143 1.63 2.77 13.35
CA TRP A 143 2.07 2.92 11.97
C TRP A 143 1.59 4.25 11.37
N LYS A 144 2.07 5.34 11.92
CA LYS A 144 1.75 6.68 11.43
C LYS A 144 2.10 6.85 9.94
N GLU A 145 3.23 6.30 9.53
CA GLU A 145 3.73 6.39 8.16
C GLU A 145 2.80 5.69 7.16
N GLU A 146 2.18 4.57 7.56
CA GLU A 146 1.18 3.89 6.73
C GLU A 146 -0.12 4.69 6.61
N TRP A 147 -0.48 5.44 7.64
CA TRP A 147 -1.62 6.36 7.55
C TRP A 147 -1.40 7.44 6.50
N ASP A 148 -0.19 7.96 6.37
CA ASP A 148 0.17 8.93 5.33
C ASP A 148 0.07 8.31 3.93
N THR A 149 0.37 7.02 3.77
CA THR A 149 0.14 6.25 2.53
C THR A 149 -1.35 6.18 2.15
N ILE A 150 -2.23 5.94 3.13
CA ILE A 150 -3.69 5.95 2.91
C ILE A 150 -4.16 7.34 2.44
N LEU A 151 -3.68 8.41 3.07
CA LEU A 151 -4.03 9.78 2.66
C LEU A 151 -3.56 10.09 1.24
N MET A 152 -2.34 9.69 0.88
CA MET A 152 -1.82 9.80 -0.48
C MET A 152 -2.70 9.02 -1.48
N SER A 153 -3.12 7.80 -1.14
CA SER A 153 -3.98 7.00 -2.01
C SER A 153 -5.35 7.65 -2.25
N ILE A 154 -5.95 8.24 -1.21
CA ILE A 154 -7.22 8.99 -1.32
C ILE A 154 -7.04 10.18 -2.27
N GLN A 155 -5.96 10.94 -2.16
CA GLN A 155 -5.70 12.07 -3.06
C GLN A 155 -5.67 11.64 -4.54
N VAL A 156 -5.12 10.46 -4.83
CA VAL A 156 -5.03 9.92 -6.19
C VAL A 156 -6.35 9.38 -6.70
N THR A 157 -7.12 8.69 -5.85
CA THR A 157 -8.33 7.97 -6.25
C THR A 157 -9.61 8.80 -6.10
N ALA A 158 -9.60 9.87 -5.30
CA ALA A 158 -10.78 10.72 -5.07
C ALA A 158 -11.44 11.26 -6.34
N PRO A 159 -10.71 11.69 -7.40
CA PRO A 159 -11.32 12.13 -8.66
C PRO A 159 -12.18 11.06 -9.32
N PHE A 160 -11.81 9.79 -9.17
CA PHE A 160 -12.52 8.66 -9.76
C PHE A 160 -13.66 8.16 -8.85
N PHE A 161 -13.48 8.21 -7.53
CA PHE A 161 -14.54 7.89 -6.56
C PHE A 161 -15.72 8.86 -6.65
N HIS A 162 -15.50 10.11 -7.03
CA HIS A 162 -16.55 11.06 -7.32
C HIS A 162 -17.57 10.51 -8.32
N PHE A 163 -17.13 9.92 -9.43
CA PHE A 163 -18.02 9.34 -10.42
C PHE A 163 -18.89 8.20 -9.86
N GLY A 164 -18.28 7.33 -9.03
CA GLY A 164 -19.00 6.27 -8.32
C GLY A 164 -20.02 6.81 -7.32
N ALA A 165 -19.67 7.86 -6.56
CA ALA A 165 -20.57 8.51 -5.61
C ALA A 165 -21.76 9.18 -6.32
N THR A 166 -21.51 9.88 -7.42
CA THR A 166 -22.57 10.50 -8.25
C THR A 166 -23.53 9.45 -8.80
N ALA A 167 -23.00 8.33 -9.34
CA ALA A 167 -23.82 7.23 -9.82
C ALA A 167 -24.66 6.59 -8.68
N ALA A 168 -24.08 6.38 -7.51
CA ALA A 168 -24.77 5.80 -6.35
C ALA A 168 -25.90 6.70 -5.86
N VAL A 169 -25.65 8.02 -5.73
CA VAL A 169 -26.70 8.98 -5.32
C VAL A 169 -27.81 9.04 -6.37
N THR A 170 -27.48 9.02 -7.66
CA THR A 170 -28.48 8.98 -8.74
C THR A 170 -29.35 7.74 -8.62
N PHE A 171 -28.77 6.57 -8.38
CA PHE A 171 -29.53 5.32 -8.20
C PHE A 171 -30.45 5.38 -6.96
N VAL A 172 -29.97 5.94 -5.85
CA VAL A 172 -30.73 6.06 -4.59
C VAL A 172 -31.88 7.08 -4.72
N THR A 173 -31.83 7.99 -5.71
CA THR A 173 -32.88 8.99 -5.94
C THR A 173 -34.26 8.39 -6.01
N TRP A 174 -34.43 7.24 -6.66
CA TRP A 174 -35.73 6.57 -6.78
C TRP A 174 -36.38 6.35 -5.41
N PHE A 175 -35.65 5.79 -4.47
CA PHE A 175 -36.15 5.51 -3.12
C PHE A 175 -36.38 6.79 -2.31
N VAL A 176 -35.50 7.79 -2.46
CA VAL A 176 -35.58 9.07 -1.76
C VAL A 176 -36.81 9.85 -2.26
N ALA A 177 -36.99 9.93 -3.57
CA ALA A 177 -38.12 10.63 -4.18
C ALA A 177 -39.48 10.00 -3.77
N GLU A 178 -39.60 8.66 -3.89
CA GLU A 178 -40.82 7.96 -3.47
C GLU A 178 -41.20 8.27 -2.01
N ASN A 179 -40.24 8.21 -1.08
CA ASN A 179 -40.50 8.51 0.34
C ASN A 179 -40.82 9.97 0.60
N ILE A 180 -40.23 10.90 -0.14
CA ILE A 180 -40.51 12.34 -0.02
C ILE A 180 -41.95 12.64 -0.54
N PHE A 181 -42.29 12.15 -1.74
CA PHE A 181 -43.60 12.46 -2.35
C PHE A 181 -44.76 11.76 -1.67
N GLN A 182 -44.57 10.57 -1.08
CA GLN A 182 -45.59 9.85 -0.33
C GLN A 182 -45.81 10.38 1.08
N SER A 183 -44.96 11.28 1.58
CA SER A 183 -45.11 11.82 2.94
C SER A 183 -46.23 12.87 3.00
N GLU A 184 -47.14 12.73 3.98
CA GLU A 184 -48.20 13.74 4.25
C GLU A 184 -47.70 15.01 4.94
N ARG A 185 -46.45 15.00 5.46
CA ARG A 185 -45.86 16.10 6.24
C ARG A 185 -45.08 17.05 5.34
N ARG A 186 -45.64 18.18 4.96
CA ARG A 186 -44.99 19.20 4.11
C ARG A 186 -43.61 19.64 4.61
N VAL A 187 -43.45 19.80 5.93
CA VAL A 187 -42.13 20.16 6.51
C VAL A 187 -41.10 19.10 6.23
N PHE A 188 -41.45 17.82 6.37
CA PHE A 188 -40.56 16.71 6.05
C PHE A 188 -40.18 16.69 4.55
N GLN A 189 -41.17 16.90 3.67
CA GLN A 189 -40.92 16.99 2.23
C GLN A 189 -39.92 18.09 1.90
N ILE A 190 -40.13 19.31 2.41
CA ILE A 190 -39.27 20.47 2.14
C ILE A 190 -37.85 20.22 2.68
N VAL A 191 -37.71 19.82 3.95
CA VAL A 191 -36.40 19.61 4.59
C VAL A 191 -35.61 18.50 3.90
N SER A 192 -36.26 17.37 3.60
CA SER A 192 -35.61 16.24 2.92
C SER A 192 -35.20 16.58 1.49
N SER A 193 -36.05 17.32 0.74
CA SER A 193 -35.72 17.79 -0.60
C SER A 193 -34.53 18.76 -0.59
N VAL A 194 -34.53 19.75 0.31
CA VAL A 194 -33.41 20.71 0.43
C VAL A 194 -32.12 20.01 0.80
N PHE A 195 -32.16 19.07 1.77
CA PHE A 195 -31.01 18.30 2.17
C PHE A 195 -30.46 17.45 1.01
N TYR A 196 -31.35 16.74 0.29
CA TYR A 196 -30.97 15.90 -0.83
C TYR A 196 -30.37 16.71 -1.99
N LEU A 197 -31.01 17.83 -2.38
CA LEU A 197 -30.48 18.74 -3.39
C LEU A 197 -29.13 19.35 -2.97
N GLY A 198 -28.98 19.69 -1.70
CA GLY A 198 -27.69 20.15 -1.15
C GLY A 198 -26.60 19.08 -1.28
N LEU A 199 -26.91 17.81 -0.97
CA LEU A 199 -25.99 16.69 -1.12
C LEU A 199 -25.57 16.48 -2.60
N VAL A 200 -26.55 16.48 -3.52
CA VAL A 200 -26.28 16.31 -4.96
C VAL A 200 -25.41 17.47 -5.47
N THR A 201 -25.77 18.72 -5.13
CA THR A 201 -24.99 19.90 -5.52
C THR A 201 -23.57 19.84 -4.96
N PHE A 202 -23.43 19.45 -3.69
CA PHE A 202 -22.11 19.27 -3.07
C PHE A 202 -21.27 18.23 -3.81
N LEU A 203 -21.86 17.08 -4.18
CA LEU A 203 -21.16 16.06 -4.96
C LEU A 203 -20.71 16.58 -6.32
N TYR A 204 -21.55 17.30 -7.06
CA TYR A 204 -21.20 17.85 -8.36
C TYR A 204 -20.06 18.88 -8.29
N LEU A 205 -19.92 19.60 -7.17
CA LEU A 205 -18.89 20.61 -6.97
C LEU A 205 -17.60 20.05 -6.32
N ILE A 206 -17.62 18.83 -5.82
CA ILE A 206 -16.45 18.20 -5.14
C ILE A 206 -15.18 18.21 -6.02
N PRO A 207 -15.22 17.94 -7.34
CA PRO A 207 -14.01 17.96 -8.19
C PRO A 207 -13.27 19.29 -8.20
N LEU A 208 -13.94 20.41 -7.89
CA LEU A 208 -13.27 21.71 -7.77
C LEU A 208 -12.31 21.80 -6.57
N ALA A 209 -12.51 20.97 -5.54
CA ALA A 209 -11.68 20.91 -4.35
C ALA A 209 -10.64 19.78 -4.39
N ILE A 210 -10.72 18.88 -5.38
CA ILE A 210 -9.84 17.72 -5.49
C ILE A 210 -8.69 18.07 -6.45
N SER A 211 -7.45 17.87 -5.98
CA SER A 211 -6.25 17.92 -6.82
C SER A 211 -5.57 16.56 -6.83
N SER A 212 -5.26 16.03 -8.01
CA SER A 212 -4.48 14.80 -8.17
C SER A 212 -3.24 15.08 -9.02
N PRO A 213 -2.05 14.59 -8.62
CA PRO A 213 -0.82 14.80 -9.39
C PRO A 213 -0.90 14.29 -10.82
N CYS A 214 -1.73 13.27 -11.07
CA CYS A 214 -1.86 12.63 -12.38
C CYS A 214 -2.96 13.22 -13.28
N ILE A 215 -3.66 14.28 -12.85
CA ILE A 215 -4.52 15.08 -13.72
C ILE A 215 -3.67 16.22 -14.30
N ILE A 216 -2.91 15.90 -15.33
CA ILE A 216 -1.89 16.81 -15.91
C ILE A 216 -1.81 16.57 -17.41
N GLU A 217 -1.42 17.60 -18.18
CA GLU A 217 -1.20 17.44 -19.62
C GLU A 217 0.02 16.54 -19.87
N LYS A 218 -0.03 15.77 -20.96
CA LYS A 218 1.03 14.81 -21.31
C LYS A 218 2.40 15.48 -21.48
N GLU A 219 2.43 16.69 -22.00
CA GLU A 219 3.64 17.50 -22.18
C GLU A 219 4.28 17.90 -20.85
N ASN A 220 3.48 17.96 -19.80
CA ASN A 220 3.92 18.30 -18.44
C ASN A 220 4.29 17.07 -17.62
N LEU A 221 4.04 15.86 -18.12
CA LEU A 221 4.46 14.63 -17.47
C LEU A 221 6.00 14.56 -17.39
N GLY A 222 6.54 14.27 -16.22
CA GLY A 222 7.98 14.08 -16.03
C GLY A 222 8.52 12.87 -16.80
N LYS A 223 9.84 12.76 -16.89
CA LYS A 223 10.48 11.52 -17.33
C LYS A 223 10.09 10.39 -16.38
N LYS A 224 10.04 9.17 -16.91
CA LYS A 224 9.85 7.97 -16.09
C LYS A 224 10.94 7.91 -15.00
N PRO A 225 10.58 7.75 -13.72
CA PRO A 225 11.57 7.61 -12.65
C PRO A 225 12.55 6.46 -12.93
N THR A 226 13.83 6.67 -12.70
CA THR A 226 14.80 5.58 -12.71
C THR A 226 14.58 4.66 -11.51
N MET A 227 15.00 3.41 -11.62
CA MET A 227 14.81 2.43 -10.56
C MET A 227 16.12 2.15 -9.82
N MET A 228 16.03 2.01 -8.51
CA MET A 228 17.04 1.45 -7.63
C MET A 228 16.52 0.13 -7.07
N GLY A 229 17.29 -0.93 -7.17
CA GLY A 229 16.90 -2.24 -6.66
C GLY A 229 17.08 -2.29 -5.14
N HIS A 230 15.98 -2.38 -4.37
CA HIS A 230 15.96 -2.48 -2.91
C HIS A 230 16.44 -3.87 -2.47
N ARG A 231 17.62 -3.96 -1.85
CA ARG A 231 18.28 -5.22 -1.55
C ARG A 231 18.46 -6.12 -2.79
N GLY A 232 18.61 -5.47 -3.96
CA GLY A 232 18.55 -6.11 -5.27
C GLY A 232 17.15 -6.13 -5.89
N ALA A 233 16.69 -7.30 -6.34
CA ALA A 233 15.36 -7.54 -6.89
C ALA A 233 14.65 -8.66 -6.10
N PRO A 234 14.22 -8.43 -4.83
CA PRO A 234 13.78 -9.49 -3.92
C PRO A 234 12.44 -10.14 -4.33
N MET A 235 11.68 -9.57 -5.27
CA MET A 235 10.55 -10.26 -5.90
C MET A 235 10.98 -11.35 -6.90
N LEU A 236 12.25 -11.38 -7.32
CA LEU A 236 12.76 -12.31 -8.32
C LEU A 236 13.85 -13.26 -7.77
N ALA A 237 14.53 -12.87 -6.68
CA ALA A 237 15.66 -13.61 -6.10
C ALA A 237 15.78 -13.30 -4.60
N PRO A 238 16.49 -14.13 -3.82
CA PRO A 238 16.69 -13.88 -2.39
C PRO A 238 17.38 -12.53 -2.13
N GLU A 239 16.82 -11.70 -1.25
CA GLU A 239 17.32 -10.35 -0.93
C GLU A 239 18.79 -10.35 -0.51
N ASN A 240 19.52 -9.29 -0.83
CA ASN A 240 20.92 -9.09 -0.46
C ASN A 240 21.88 -10.22 -0.93
N THR A 241 21.52 -10.95 -2.00
CA THR A 241 22.38 -11.96 -2.65
C THR A 241 22.85 -11.47 -4.01
N LEU A 242 23.94 -12.07 -4.51
CA LEU A 242 24.47 -11.73 -5.82
C LEU A 242 23.44 -11.92 -6.93
N MET A 243 22.68 -13.03 -6.88
CA MET A 243 21.57 -13.28 -7.82
C MET A 243 20.53 -12.15 -7.82
N SER A 244 20.19 -11.58 -6.64
CA SER A 244 19.24 -10.48 -6.55
C SER A 244 19.73 -9.21 -7.26
N PHE A 245 21.01 -8.92 -7.14
CA PHE A 245 21.63 -7.79 -7.85
C PHE A 245 21.78 -8.04 -9.36
N GLU A 246 22.04 -9.27 -9.77
CA GLU A 246 22.03 -9.65 -11.18
C GLU A 246 20.64 -9.49 -11.82
N GLU A 247 19.57 -9.86 -11.10
CA GLU A 247 18.20 -9.60 -11.56
C GLU A 247 17.89 -8.09 -11.64
N THR A 248 18.48 -7.28 -10.75
CA THR A 248 18.39 -5.80 -10.81
C THR A 248 19.03 -5.26 -12.10
N VAL A 249 20.14 -5.83 -12.54
CA VAL A 249 20.76 -5.46 -13.81
C VAL A 249 19.85 -5.80 -14.99
N LYS A 250 19.20 -6.97 -14.98
CA LYS A 250 18.25 -7.39 -16.02
C LYS A 250 17.01 -6.51 -16.07
N CYS A 251 16.60 -5.94 -14.93
CA CYS A 251 15.53 -4.93 -14.86
C CYS A 251 15.94 -3.54 -15.36
N GLU A 252 17.19 -3.34 -15.80
CA GLU A 252 17.74 -2.03 -16.21
C GLU A 252 17.71 -0.97 -15.11
N ALA A 253 17.66 -1.37 -13.84
CA ALA A 253 17.78 -0.43 -12.74
C ALA A 253 19.16 0.25 -12.73
N SER A 254 19.21 1.49 -12.28
CA SER A 254 20.42 2.32 -12.32
C SER A 254 21.35 2.09 -11.13
N THR A 255 20.81 1.60 -10.03
CA THR A 255 21.47 1.60 -8.72
C THR A 255 21.11 0.35 -7.95
N PHE A 256 22.08 -0.21 -7.23
CA PHE A 256 21.89 -1.24 -6.20
C PHE A 256 21.72 -0.55 -4.85
N GLU A 257 20.67 -0.88 -4.16
CA GLU A 257 20.50 -0.50 -2.76
C GLU A 257 20.68 -1.74 -1.89
N THR A 258 21.34 -1.59 -0.73
CA THR A 258 21.63 -2.69 0.19
C THR A 258 21.94 -2.20 1.60
N ASP A 259 21.86 -3.11 2.56
CA ASP A 259 22.22 -2.90 3.97
C ASP A 259 23.59 -3.53 4.25
N VAL A 260 24.53 -2.76 4.77
CA VAL A 260 25.89 -3.23 5.07
C VAL A 260 26.08 -3.37 6.58
N GLN A 261 26.49 -4.55 7.00
CA GLN A 261 26.91 -4.88 8.35
C GLN A 261 28.38 -5.32 8.36
N ILE A 262 28.95 -5.53 9.55
CA ILE A 262 30.33 -5.97 9.69
C ILE A 262 30.40 -7.25 10.54
N SER A 263 31.17 -8.23 10.11
CA SER A 263 31.42 -9.47 10.85
C SER A 263 32.31 -9.24 12.07
N PHE A 264 32.37 -10.20 12.99
CA PHE A 264 33.22 -10.13 14.19
C PHE A 264 34.71 -9.90 13.87
N ASP A 265 35.16 -10.45 12.76
CA ASP A 265 36.56 -10.34 12.25
C ASP A 265 36.74 -9.20 11.23
N GLY A 266 35.74 -8.32 11.04
CA GLY A 266 35.88 -7.05 10.33
C GLY A 266 35.60 -7.11 8.83
N VAL A 267 34.93 -8.13 8.31
CA VAL A 267 34.52 -8.20 6.90
C VAL A 267 33.15 -7.57 6.70
N PRO A 268 32.96 -6.55 5.83
CA PRO A 268 31.67 -6.01 5.49
C PRO A 268 30.85 -6.99 4.64
N PHE A 269 29.60 -7.22 5.00
CA PHE A 269 28.67 -8.13 4.32
C PHE A 269 27.25 -7.54 4.26
N LEU A 270 26.40 -8.13 3.42
CA LEU A 270 25.08 -7.60 3.10
C LEU A 270 24.01 -8.33 3.89
N MET A 271 23.31 -7.59 4.78
CA MET A 271 22.24 -8.15 5.60
C MET A 271 21.39 -7.03 6.21
N HIS A 272 20.07 -7.13 6.04
CA HIS A 272 19.13 -6.17 6.62
C HIS A 272 18.90 -6.40 8.10
N ASP A 273 18.57 -7.63 8.49
CA ASP A 273 18.15 -7.95 9.84
C ASP A 273 19.30 -8.01 10.83
N LYS A 274 19.00 -7.84 12.11
CA LYS A 274 19.97 -7.97 13.20
C LYS A 274 20.41 -9.41 13.45
N THR A 275 19.62 -10.39 13.01
CA THR A 275 19.91 -11.83 13.12
C THR A 275 19.80 -12.47 11.75
N PHE A 276 20.42 -13.64 11.59
CA PHE A 276 20.33 -14.43 10.35
C PHE A 276 19.03 -15.25 10.24
N GLU A 277 18.14 -15.16 11.21
CA GLU A 277 17.00 -16.07 11.38
C GLU A 277 16.01 -16.08 10.20
N ARG A 278 15.69 -14.89 9.65
CA ARG A 278 14.66 -14.74 8.60
C ARG A 278 15.14 -15.22 7.23
N THR A 279 16.36 -14.89 6.88
CA THR A 279 16.88 -14.99 5.50
C THR A 279 17.97 -16.03 5.29
N THR A 280 18.24 -16.87 6.31
CA THR A 280 19.22 -17.95 6.20
C THR A 280 18.75 -19.24 6.87
N ASP A 281 19.54 -20.30 6.70
CA ASP A 281 19.37 -21.58 7.39
C ASP A 281 20.14 -21.66 8.72
N ILE A 282 20.32 -20.54 9.42
CA ILE A 282 21.05 -20.45 10.70
C ILE A 282 20.57 -21.46 11.74
N LYS A 283 19.25 -21.76 11.76
CA LYS A 283 18.65 -22.74 12.68
C LYS A 283 19.18 -24.15 12.49
N ASP A 284 19.58 -24.48 11.27
CA ASP A 284 20.11 -25.80 10.92
C ASP A 284 21.65 -25.87 11.15
N ILE A 285 22.37 -24.77 10.93
CA ILE A 285 23.84 -24.74 10.98
C ILE A 285 24.35 -24.35 12.38
N PHE A 286 23.72 -23.34 13.02
CA PHE A 286 24.11 -22.84 14.35
C PHE A 286 22.87 -22.69 15.28
N PRO A 287 22.17 -23.78 15.65
CA PRO A 287 20.90 -23.72 16.38
C PRO A 287 20.99 -22.96 17.72
N GLU A 288 22.11 -23.11 18.45
CA GLU A 288 22.34 -22.42 19.73
C GLU A 288 22.56 -20.90 19.58
N ARG A 289 22.85 -20.44 18.36
CA ARG A 289 23.16 -19.03 18.06
C ARG A 289 22.14 -18.39 17.11
N THR A 290 20.97 -19.00 16.95
CA THR A 290 19.92 -18.55 16.03
C THR A 290 19.53 -17.08 16.23
N TYR A 291 19.47 -16.63 17.47
CA TYR A 291 19.06 -15.29 17.85
C TYR A 291 20.24 -14.34 18.11
N ASN A 292 21.47 -14.78 17.89
CA ASN A 292 22.62 -13.94 18.07
C ASN A 292 22.67 -12.85 16.99
N ASN A 293 23.26 -11.71 17.36
CA ASN A 293 23.47 -10.61 16.42
C ASN A 293 24.40 -11.07 15.27
N THR A 294 24.08 -10.69 14.05
CA THR A 294 24.86 -11.03 12.84
C THR A 294 26.33 -10.65 12.97
N SER A 295 26.63 -9.51 13.60
CA SER A 295 27.99 -9.04 13.84
C SER A 295 28.79 -9.91 14.83
N SER A 296 28.16 -10.83 15.56
CA SER A 296 28.87 -11.76 16.46
C SER A 296 29.48 -12.98 15.76
N PHE A 297 29.23 -13.13 14.46
CA PHE A 297 29.78 -14.23 13.65
C PHE A 297 30.99 -13.76 12.87
N THR A 298 31.99 -14.64 12.74
CA THR A 298 33.12 -14.44 11.83
C THR A 298 32.68 -14.63 10.37
N TRP A 299 33.43 -14.06 9.44
CA TRP A 299 33.11 -14.22 8.02
C TRP A 299 33.12 -15.70 7.58
N ALA A 300 34.05 -16.50 8.10
CA ALA A 300 34.10 -17.92 7.82
C ALA A 300 32.87 -18.69 8.32
N GLU A 301 32.25 -18.28 9.41
CA GLU A 301 30.97 -18.84 9.88
C GLU A 301 29.81 -18.37 9.00
N ILE A 302 29.77 -17.08 8.63
CA ILE A 302 28.73 -16.50 7.77
C ILE A 302 28.67 -17.18 6.40
N GLN A 303 29.84 -17.50 5.82
CA GLN A 303 29.92 -18.20 4.53
C GLN A 303 29.34 -19.62 4.53
N GLN A 304 29.11 -20.23 5.70
CA GLN A 304 28.45 -21.55 5.81
C GLN A 304 26.94 -21.45 5.68
N LEU A 305 26.36 -20.26 5.80
CA LEU A 305 24.92 -20.03 5.78
C LEU A 305 24.39 -19.98 4.34
N ASN A 306 23.29 -20.68 4.10
CA ASN A 306 22.54 -20.56 2.87
C ASN A 306 21.50 -19.43 3.00
N ALA A 307 21.60 -18.44 2.10
CA ALA A 307 20.72 -17.27 2.09
C ALA A 307 19.59 -17.38 1.06
N GLY A 308 19.37 -18.54 0.45
CA GLY A 308 18.40 -18.67 -0.66
C GLY A 308 17.23 -19.61 -0.39
N LYS A 309 17.41 -20.67 0.41
CA LYS A 309 16.36 -21.67 0.66
C LYS A 309 15.10 -21.09 1.30
N TRP A 310 15.25 -20.11 2.20
CA TRP A 310 14.13 -19.44 2.86
C TRP A 310 13.19 -18.75 1.86
N PHE A 311 13.76 -18.15 0.81
CA PHE A 311 13.03 -17.45 -0.23
C PHE A 311 12.00 -18.36 -0.91
N LEU A 312 12.44 -19.56 -1.32
CA LEU A 312 11.55 -20.54 -1.94
C LEU A 312 10.55 -21.16 -0.94
N LYS A 313 10.95 -21.28 0.33
CA LYS A 313 10.08 -21.86 1.36
C LYS A 313 8.96 -20.91 1.78
N ASN A 314 9.27 -19.64 1.93
CA ASN A 314 8.37 -18.64 2.51
C ASN A 314 7.60 -17.85 1.45
N ASP A 315 8.07 -17.81 0.20
CA ASP A 315 7.52 -17.03 -0.91
C ASP A 315 7.09 -15.60 -0.49
N PRO A 316 8.04 -14.77 0.02
CA PRO A 316 7.71 -13.53 0.70
C PRO A 316 6.98 -12.50 -0.16
N PHE A 317 6.99 -12.69 -1.48
CA PHE A 317 6.38 -11.79 -2.46
C PHE A 317 5.34 -12.48 -3.36
N HIS A 318 5.00 -13.75 -3.10
CA HIS A 318 4.09 -14.55 -3.93
C HIS A 318 4.47 -14.63 -5.41
N THR A 319 5.79 -14.69 -5.69
CA THR A 319 6.32 -14.61 -7.05
C THR A 319 6.99 -15.90 -7.53
N ILE A 320 7.23 -16.87 -6.66
CA ILE A 320 7.97 -18.10 -6.96
C ILE A 320 7.32 -18.90 -8.11
N TRP A 321 6.00 -18.90 -8.19
CA TRP A 321 5.26 -19.56 -9.27
C TRP A 321 5.60 -19.01 -10.67
N SER A 322 6.07 -17.77 -10.76
CA SER A 322 6.45 -17.11 -12.01
C SER A 322 7.92 -17.33 -12.39
N LEU A 323 8.73 -17.84 -11.48
CA LEU A 323 10.15 -18.07 -11.70
C LEU A 323 10.41 -19.37 -12.45
N SER A 324 11.39 -19.36 -13.36
CA SER A 324 11.85 -20.57 -14.02
C SER A 324 12.41 -21.58 -13.01
N LYS A 325 12.38 -22.88 -13.36
CA LYS A 325 12.99 -23.93 -12.53
C LYS A 325 14.49 -23.71 -12.33
N GLU A 326 15.16 -23.16 -13.34
CA GLU A 326 16.58 -22.81 -13.26
C GLU A 326 16.82 -21.69 -12.25
N SER A 327 16.00 -20.61 -12.28
CA SER A 327 16.08 -19.53 -11.29
C SER A 327 15.80 -20.03 -9.87
N GLN A 328 14.81 -20.91 -9.69
CA GLN A 328 14.54 -21.53 -8.39
C GLN A 328 15.73 -22.37 -7.90
N GLN A 329 16.35 -23.16 -8.77
CA GLN A 329 17.55 -23.93 -8.43
C GLN A 329 18.76 -23.03 -8.11
N ASN A 330 18.93 -21.93 -8.84
CA ASN A 330 19.98 -20.96 -8.56
C ASN A 330 19.77 -20.27 -7.21
N ALA A 331 18.52 -19.90 -6.89
CA ALA A 331 18.19 -19.33 -5.59
C ALA A 331 18.61 -20.25 -4.43
N THR A 332 18.42 -21.57 -4.52
CA THR A 332 18.82 -22.50 -3.44
C THR A 332 20.34 -22.54 -3.15
N LYS A 333 21.15 -22.02 -4.05
CA LYS A 333 22.62 -22.02 -3.93
C LYS A 333 23.18 -20.72 -3.40
N GLN A 334 22.32 -19.71 -3.18
CA GLN A 334 22.78 -18.41 -2.75
C GLN A 334 23.27 -18.44 -1.29
N HIS A 335 24.32 -17.68 -1.02
CA HIS A 335 24.90 -17.46 0.30
C HIS A 335 24.92 -15.97 0.61
N VAL A 336 25.29 -15.62 1.84
CA VAL A 336 25.40 -14.22 2.26
C VAL A 336 26.50 -13.55 1.45
N CYS A 337 26.16 -12.45 0.77
CA CYS A 337 27.06 -11.71 -0.11
C CYS A 337 27.96 -10.76 0.70
N SER A 338 29.25 -10.69 0.36
CA SER A 338 30.14 -9.67 0.89
C SER A 338 29.96 -8.34 0.15
N LEU A 339 30.32 -7.23 0.81
CA LEU A 339 30.35 -5.92 0.14
C LEU A 339 31.29 -5.94 -1.09
N GLN A 340 32.42 -6.63 -1.00
CA GLN A 340 33.38 -6.71 -2.10
C GLN A 340 32.78 -7.37 -3.35
N GLU A 341 31.99 -8.44 -3.20
CA GLU A 341 31.30 -9.09 -4.33
C GLU A 341 30.31 -8.13 -5.01
N LEU A 342 29.54 -7.37 -4.23
CA LEU A 342 28.63 -6.35 -4.78
C LEU A 342 29.39 -5.24 -5.51
N LEU A 343 30.50 -4.73 -4.92
CA LEU A 343 31.29 -3.67 -5.54
C LEU A 343 31.91 -4.12 -6.87
N ASN A 344 32.34 -5.38 -6.97
CA ASN A 344 32.84 -5.95 -8.22
C ASN A 344 31.72 -5.97 -9.29
N LEU A 345 30.53 -6.49 -8.94
CA LEU A 345 29.38 -6.50 -9.86
C LEU A 345 28.98 -5.08 -10.28
N ALA A 346 28.97 -4.13 -9.34
CA ALA A 346 28.64 -2.74 -9.60
C ALA A 346 29.62 -2.09 -10.58
N GLN A 347 30.93 -2.35 -10.42
CA GLN A 347 31.96 -1.89 -11.34
C GLN A 347 31.80 -2.48 -12.74
N ASP A 348 31.58 -3.79 -12.84
CA ASP A 348 31.45 -4.50 -14.11
C ASP A 348 30.22 -4.04 -14.91
N THR A 349 29.12 -3.77 -14.20
CA THR A 349 27.84 -3.36 -14.79
C THR A 349 27.64 -1.85 -14.84
N LYS A 350 28.58 -1.05 -14.31
CA LYS A 350 28.52 0.41 -14.21
C LYS A 350 27.25 0.91 -13.52
N LYS A 351 26.87 0.23 -12.43
CA LYS A 351 25.73 0.62 -11.60
C LYS A 351 26.20 1.36 -10.37
N CYS A 352 25.41 2.37 -9.96
CA CYS A 352 25.64 3.01 -8.68
C CYS A 352 25.32 2.06 -7.52
N VAL A 353 25.90 2.34 -6.35
CA VAL A 353 25.57 1.64 -5.10
C VAL A 353 25.20 2.66 -4.05
N ILE A 354 24.04 2.47 -3.41
CA ILE A 354 23.63 3.19 -2.21
C ILE A 354 23.43 2.17 -1.09
N PHE A 355 23.88 2.48 0.10
CA PHE A 355 23.76 1.52 1.20
C PHE A 355 23.49 2.19 2.54
N ASP A 356 22.68 1.48 3.36
CA ASP A 356 22.48 1.77 4.76
C ASP A 356 23.57 1.07 5.59
N LEU A 357 24.34 1.86 6.33
CA LEU A 357 25.40 1.35 7.19
C LEU A 357 24.86 1.08 8.58
N ARG A 358 24.95 -0.16 9.01
CA ARG A 358 24.56 -0.58 10.36
C ARG A 358 25.79 -0.82 11.22
N THR A 359 25.87 -0.10 12.32
CA THR A 359 26.90 -0.36 13.34
C THR A 359 26.51 -1.55 14.18
N PRO A 360 27.48 -2.37 14.66
CA PRO A 360 27.20 -3.42 15.62
C PRO A 360 26.46 -2.88 16.85
N ASP A 361 25.46 -3.60 17.35
CA ASP A 361 24.70 -3.16 18.55
C ASP A 361 25.54 -3.31 19.84
N ASP A 362 26.44 -4.30 19.88
CA ASP A 362 27.29 -4.55 21.03
C ASP A 362 28.48 -3.58 21.07
N LYS A 363 28.56 -2.78 22.13
CA LYS A 363 29.66 -1.84 22.37
C LYS A 363 31.02 -2.51 22.58
N SER A 364 31.04 -3.80 22.94
CA SER A 364 32.27 -4.61 23.06
C SER A 364 32.79 -5.16 21.74
N HIS A 365 32.03 -5.00 20.66
CA HIS A 365 32.43 -5.46 19.34
C HIS A 365 33.73 -4.76 18.89
N PRO A 366 34.74 -5.52 18.36
CA PRO A 366 36.04 -4.94 17.98
C PRO A 366 35.96 -3.72 17.06
N TYR A 367 34.94 -3.69 16.20
CA TYR A 367 34.73 -2.62 15.20
C TYR A 367 33.56 -1.69 15.53
N TYR A 368 33.03 -1.67 16.75
CA TYR A 368 31.89 -0.82 17.13
C TYR A 368 32.08 0.65 16.72
N ASN A 369 33.25 1.23 17.02
CA ASN A 369 33.57 2.62 16.71
C ASN A 369 34.21 2.82 15.33
N THR A 370 34.61 1.76 14.65
CA THR A 370 35.42 1.79 13.41
C THR A 370 34.74 1.11 12.22
N SER A 371 33.53 0.55 12.40
CA SER A 371 32.79 -0.13 11.33
C SER A 371 32.67 0.71 10.06
N HIS A 372 32.34 1.99 10.21
CA HIS A 372 32.27 2.94 9.11
C HIS A 372 33.64 3.08 8.38
N LYS A 373 34.73 3.16 9.12
CA LYS A 373 36.07 3.27 8.53
C LYS A 373 36.45 2.02 7.74
N VAL A 374 36.12 0.83 8.27
CA VAL A 374 36.38 -0.44 7.59
C VAL A 374 35.62 -0.53 6.27
N VAL A 375 34.35 -0.11 6.25
CA VAL A 375 33.54 -0.08 5.02
C VAL A 375 34.15 0.88 4.00
N VAL A 376 34.54 2.10 4.42
CA VAL A 376 35.20 3.07 3.53
C VAL A 376 36.51 2.50 2.98
N GLU A 377 37.35 1.89 3.83
CA GLU A 377 38.59 1.28 3.40
C GLU A 377 38.36 0.13 2.40
N THR A 378 37.32 -0.69 2.61
CA THR A 378 36.94 -1.74 1.66
C THR A 378 36.57 -1.16 0.30
N ILE A 379 35.79 -0.06 0.27
CA ILE A 379 35.41 0.61 -0.98
C ILE A 379 36.64 1.21 -1.66
N LEU A 380 37.48 1.92 -0.92
CA LEU A 380 38.70 2.56 -1.47
C LEU A 380 39.72 1.57 -2.00
N ASN A 381 39.79 0.36 -1.43
CA ASN A 381 40.68 -0.71 -1.85
C ASN A 381 40.07 -1.57 -2.98
N SER A 382 38.81 -1.37 -3.33
CA SER A 382 38.14 -2.06 -4.44
C SER A 382 38.45 -1.37 -5.78
N SER A 383 38.10 -2.04 -6.87
CA SER A 383 38.27 -1.49 -8.23
C SER A 383 37.12 -0.56 -8.66
N ILE A 384 36.13 -0.31 -7.79
CA ILE A 384 34.94 0.49 -8.16
C ILE A 384 35.31 1.95 -8.43
N ASP A 385 34.70 2.51 -9.48
CA ASP A 385 34.75 3.96 -9.67
C ASP A 385 33.99 4.66 -8.54
N HIS A 386 34.70 5.50 -7.78
CA HIS A 386 34.17 6.20 -6.62
C HIS A 386 32.95 7.07 -6.94
N SER A 387 32.83 7.54 -8.20
CA SER A 387 31.66 8.30 -8.65
C SER A 387 30.36 7.48 -8.69
N LEU A 388 30.46 6.14 -8.64
CA LEU A 388 29.29 5.24 -8.55
C LEU A 388 28.80 5.05 -7.11
N ILE A 389 29.50 5.59 -6.11
CA ILE A 389 29.11 5.47 -4.69
C ILE A 389 28.19 6.62 -4.30
N LEU A 390 26.96 6.30 -3.98
CA LEU A 390 25.96 7.19 -3.39
C LEU A 390 26.02 7.04 -1.87
N TRP A 391 26.72 8.00 -1.21
CA TRP A 391 27.03 7.91 0.21
C TRP A 391 25.88 8.43 1.07
N LEU A 392 25.08 7.52 1.63
CA LEU A 392 23.93 7.85 2.48
C LEU A 392 24.28 8.17 3.95
N PRO A 393 25.29 7.51 4.58
CA PRO A 393 25.57 7.72 5.98
C PRO A 393 25.87 9.19 6.31
N ASN A 394 25.10 9.75 7.25
CA ASN A 394 25.26 11.14 7.71
C ASN A 394 26.17 11.16 8.93
N HIS A 395 27.47 11.18 8.72
CA HIS A 395 28.45 11.30 9.79
C HIS A 395 29.02 12.73 9.87
N LYS A 396 29.44 13.13 11.08
CA LYS A 396 30.09 14.43 11.35
C LYS A 396 31.41 14.59 10.57
N ASN A 397 31.92 13.52 9.96
CA ASN A 397 33.15 13.50 9.17
C ASN A 397 32.82 13.73 7.69
N SER A 398 33.72 14.37 6.97
CA SER A 398 33.58 14.64 5.54
C SER A 398 33.36 13.35 4.71
N THR A 399 32.47 13.42 3.73
CA THR A 399 32.28 12.39 2.71
C THR A 399 33.63 12.05 2.05
N PRO A 400 33.98 10.77 1.88
CA PRO A 400 35.23 10.39 1.21
C PRO A 400 35.32 11.01 -0.20
N SER A 401 36.55 11.34 -0.63
CA SER A 401 36.77 11.95 -1.93
C SER A 401 36.27 11.08 -3.07
N GLY A 402 35.51 11.68 -3.99
CA GLY A 402 34.94 10.98 -5.15
C GLY A 402 33.54 10.40 -4.91
N PHE A 403 33.08 10.27 -3.66
CA PHE A 403 31.74 9.76 -3.36
C PHE A 403 30.71 10.90 -3.53
N GLN A 404 29.48 10.54 -3.93
CA GLN A 404 28.36 11.45 -4.01
C GLN A 404 27.55 11.40 -2.72
N GLN A 405 27.52 12.50 -1.95
CA GLN A 405 26.73 12.54 -0.73
C GLN A 405 25.23 12.57 -1.03
N VAL A 406 24.48 11.69 -0.37
CA VAL A 406 23.02 11.63 -0.34
C VAL A 406 22.55 11.86 1.09
N LEU A 407 21.40 12.52 1.29
CA LEU A 407 20.82 12.66 2.62
C LEU A 407 19.52 11.88 2.77
N GLY A 408 19.38 11.18 3.89
CA GLY A 408 18.17 10.41 4.26
C GLY A 408 17.05 11.25 4.87
N GLU A 409 17.20 12.59 4.91
CA GLU A 409 16.26 13.52 5.54
C GLU A 409 15.99 14.71 4.63
N LYS A 410 14.85 15.37 4.84
CA LYS A 410 14.49 16.60 4.14
C LYS A 410 15.20 17.80 4.78
N PHE A 411 15.74 18.64 3.92
CA PHE A 411 16.34 19.93 4.30
C PHE A 411 15.88 21.01 3.33
N ASP A 412 16.02 22.25 3.74
CA ASP A 412 15.84 23.40 2.86
C ASP A 412 16.79 23.30 1.65
N PRO A 413 16.31 23.47 0.42
CA PRO A 413 17.14 23.42 -0.79
C PRO A 413 18.40 24.28 -0.73
N GLU A 414 18.32 25.48 -0.15
CA GLU A 414 19.47 26.36 -0.01
C GLU A 414 20.58 25.75 0.87
N ILE A 415 20.18 24.98 1.91
CA ILE A 415 21.13 24.28 2.79
C ILE A 415 21.83 23.17 2.03
N LEU A 416 21.07 22.42 1.21
CA LEU A 416 21.61 21.34 0.39
C LEU A 416 22.61 21.86 -0.65
N GLN A 417 22.28 22.95 -1.33
CA GLN A 417 23.19 23.60 -2.27
C GLN A 417 24.48 24.08 -1.62
N LYS A 418 24.39 24.76 -0.46
CA LYS A 418 25.57 25.18 0.31
C LYS A 418 26.48 24.00 0.70
N ARG A 419 25.89 22.83 0.94
CA ARG A 419 26.60 21.58 1.27
C ARG A 419 27.04 20.81 0.03
N LYS A 420 26.70 21.25 -1.18
CA LYS A 420 26.94 20.57 -2.46
C LYS A 420 26.29 19.17 -2.51
N ILE A 421 25.10 19.06 -1.94
CA ILE A 421 24.32 17.83 -1.92
C ILE A 421 23.28 17.93 -3.02
N HIS A 422 23.28 16.95 -3.94
CA HIS A 422 22.44 16.97 -5.12
C HIS A 422 21.32 15.92 -5.10
N MET A 423 21.22 15.13 -4.00
CA MET A 423 20.24 14.06 -3.89
C MET A 423 19.78 13.87 -2.45
N ILE A 424 18.47 13.67 -2.29
CA ILE A 424 17.85 13.20 -1.05
C ILE A 424 17.22 11.83 -1.27
N ASN A 425 17.20 11.00 -0.21
CA ASN A 425 16.62 9.65 -0.19
C ASN A 425 15.62 9.58 0.97
N VAL A 426 14.32 9.66 0.70
CA VAL A 426 13.29 9.75 1.72
C VAL A 426 12.15 8.78 1.46
N ARG A 427 11.37 8.44 2.50
CA ARG A 427 10.17 7.62 2.32
C ARG A 427 9.16 8.34 1.42
N TYR A 428 8.53 7.60 0.49
CA TYR A 428 7.61 8.16 -0.52
C TYR A 428 6.40 8.87 0.10
N SER A 429 5.92 8.42 1.27
CA SER A 429 4.79 9.03 1.98
C SER A 429 5.16 10.29 2.77
N ASN A 430 6.46 10.55 2.96
CA ASN A 430 6.96 11.68 3.76
C ASN A 430 7.30 12.93 2.93
N ILE A 431 7.10 12.89 1.62
CA ILE A 431 7.40 14.00 0.73
C ILE A 431 6.17 14.36 -0.12
N SER A 432 5.82 15.63 -0.15
CA SER A 432 4.72 16.14 -0.95
C SER A 432 5.14 16.46 -2.39
N GLU A 433 4.16 16.50 -3.32
CA GLU A 433 4.38 16.91 -4.69
C GLU A 433 5.02 18.32 -4.79
N ALA A 434 4.59 19.26 -3.93
CA ALA A 434 5.12 20.61 -3.90
C ALA A 434 6.61 20.63 -3.49
N GLU A 435 7.01 19.82 -2.51
CA GLU A 435 8.41 19.68 -2.11
C GLU A 435 9.26 19.05 -3.22
N ILE A 436 8.74 18.00 -3.89
CA ILE A 436 9.44 17.37 -5.03
C ILE A 436 9.70 18.40 -6.14
N ARG A 437 8.69 19.19 -6.49
CA ARG A 437 8.84 20.26 -7.48
C ARG A 437 9.83 21.33 -7.05
N ASN A 438 9.82 21.71 -5.78
CA ASN A 438 10.77 22.69 -5.23
C ASN A 438 12.21 22.17 -5.29
N TYR A 439 12.46 20.90 -4.94
CA TYR A 439 13.78 20.29 -5.10
C TYR A 439 14.22 20.26 -6.57
N ALA A 440 13.30 19.92 -7.48
CA ALA A 440 13.60 19.87 -8.91
C ALA A 440 14.00 21.24 -9.49
N THR A 441 13.38 22.35 -9.04
CA THR A 441 13.75 23.71 -9.47
C THR A 441 15.16 24.09 -9.04
N GLU A 442 15.64 23.52 -7.93
CA GLU A 442 16.97 23.75 -7.35
C GLU A 442 18.01 22.69 -7.79
N ASN A 443 17.71 21.89 -8.82
CA ASN A 443 18.56 20.80 -9.32
C ASN A 443 18.93 19.76 -8.26
N ILE A 444 18.05 19.52 -7.29
CA ILE A 444 18.20 18.47 -6.29
C ILE A 444 17.34 17.28 -6.71
N SER A 445 17.98 16.14 -6.91
CA SER A 445 17.30 14.88 -7.24
C SER A 445 16.61 14.29 -6.02
N THR A 446 15.41 13.76 -6.23
CA THR A 446 14.65 13.05 -5.18
C THR A 446 14.63 11.57 -5.51
N ASN A 447 15.12 10.74 -4.60
CA ASN A 447 14.86 9.30 -4.56
C ASN A 447 13.87 9.01 -3.45
N VAL A 448 12.92 8.12 -3.71
CA VAL A 448 11.93 7.73 -2.70
C VAL A 448 11.83 6.21 -2.55
N TYR A 449 11.63 5.73 -1.31
CA TYR A 449 11.61 4.31 -0.94
C TYR A 449 10.44 3.96 0.00
N VAL A 450 9.94 2.72 0.07
CA VAL A 450 10.09 1.63 -0.90
C VAL A 450 8.83 1.60 -1.72
N VAL A 451 8.93 1.56 -3.05
CA VAL A 451 7.81 1.65 -3.97
C VAL A 451 7.65 0.31 -4.67
N ASN A 452 6.51 -0.39 -4.44
CA ASN A 452 6.26 -1.72 -4.97
C ASN A 452 4.99 -1.81 -5.80
N GLU A 453 4.04 -0.86 -5.59
CA GLU A 453 2.76 -0.84 -6.27
C GLU A 453 2.72 0.12 -7.46
N ARG A 454 2.06 -0.31 -8.54
CA ARG A 454 1.93 0.48 -9.77
C ARG A 454 1.28 1.83 -9.55
N TRP A 455 0.32 1.93 -8.62
CA TRP A 455 -0.37 3.19 -8.35
C TRP A 455 0.55 4.19 -7.65
N VAL A 456 1.39 3.73 -6.71
CA VAL A 456 2.40 4.58 -6.03
C VAL A 456 3.42 5.06 -7.05
N PHE A 457 3.98 4.14 -7.86
CA PHE A 457 4.93 4.48 -8.91
C PHE A 457 4.36 5.52 -9.89
N SER A 458 3.11 5.34 -10.32
CA SER A 458 2.42 6.27 -11.22
C SER A 458 2.26 7.66 -10.61
N THR A 459 1.86 7.73 -9.34
CA THR A 459 1.70 8.99 -8.61
C THR A 459 3.02 9.76 -8.51
N LEU A 460 4.09 9.04 -8.16
CA LEU A 460 5.43 9.62 -8.05
C LEU A 460 5.98 10.06 -9.42
N TRP A 461 5.68 9.32 -10.48
CA TRP A 461 6.00 9.73 -11.85
C TRP A 461 5.29 11.03 -12.22
N CYS A 462 3.99 11.13 -11.95
CA CYS A 462 3.21 12.36 -12.17
C CYS A 462 3.74 13.52 -11.34
N ALA A 463 4.23 13.27 -10.12
CA ALA A 463 4.86 14.27 -9.26
C ALA A 463 6.30 14.66 -9.69
N LYS A 464 6.87 13.99 -10.72
CA LYS A 464 8.21 14.23 -11.27
C LYS A 464 9.36 13.81 -10.34
N VAL A 465 9.18 12.73 -9.57
CA VAL A 465 10.27 12.10 -8.83
C VAL A 465 11.36 11.60 -9.78
N ASN A 466 12.63 11.75 -9.41
CA ASN A 466 13.75 11.36 -10.28
C ASN A 466 14.00 9.86 -10.25
N SER A 467 13.92 9.23 -9.06
CA SER A 467 14.15 7.79 -8.90
C SER A 467 13.33 7.18 -7.77
N VAL A 468 13.14 5.88 -7.84
CA VAL A 468 12.44 5.09 -6.81
C VAL A 468 13.25 3.86 -6.43
N THR A 469 13.34 3.56 -5.13
CA THR A 469 13.87 2.30 -4.62
C THR A 469 12.72 1.29 -4.54
N THR A 470 12.90 0.09 -5.14
CA THR A 470 11.81 -0.85 -5.37
C THR A 470 12.22 -2.31 -5.28
N ASN A 471 11.29 -3.15 -4.80
CA ASN A 471 11.36 -4.61 -4.91
C ASN A 471 10.82 -5.11 -6.28
N ALA A 472 10.09 -4.25 -7.00
CA ALA A 472 9.26 -4.58 -8.16
C ALA A 472 9.83 -4.07 -9.50
N CYS A 473 11.14 -4.02 -9.67
CA CYS A 473 11.80 -3.43 -10.84
C CYS A 473 11.29 -4.02 -12.16
N HIS A 474 11.06 -5.33 -12.24
CA HIS A 474 10.54 -6.04 -13.42
C HIS A 474 9.11 -5.64 -13.80
N ILE A 475 8.32 -5.13 -12.84
CA ILE A 475 6.97 -4.62 -13.07
C ILE A 475 7.06 -3.20 -13.65
N PHE A 476 7.87 -2.35 -13.03
CA PHE A 476 7.99 -0.96 -13.43
C PHE A 476 8.76 -0.78 -14.74
N GLN A 477 9.72 -1.68 -15.05
CA GLN A 477 10.39 -1.69 -16.34
C GLN A 477 9.39 -1.70 -17.51
N LYS A 478 8.31 -2.49 -17.40
CA LYS A 478 7.28 -2.66 -18.43
C LYS A 478 6.26 -1.53 -18.50
N MET A 479 6.26 -0.59 -17.56
CA MET A 479 5.31 0.53 -17.56
C MET A 479 5.76 1.62 -18.54
N GLU A 480 4.95 1.90 -19.54
CA GLU A 480 5.22 2.95 -20.54
C GLU A 480 4.60 4.30 -20.16
N VAL A 481 3.49 4.26 -19.41
CA VAL A 481 2.73 5.43 -18.94
C VAL A 481 2.22 5.20 -17.51
N PRO A 482 1.98 6.28 -16.74
CA PRO A 482 1.33 6.16 -15.44
C PRO A 482 -0.12 5.67 -15.59
N ILE A 483 -0.57 4.75 -14.71
CA ILE A 483 -1.92 4.14 -14.82
C ILE A 483 -3.08 5.10 -14.48
N TRP A 484 -2.81 6.17 -13.75
CA TRP A 484 -3.83 7.16 -13.34
C TRP A 484 -3.75 8.46 -14.14
N HIS A 485 -2.94 8.52 -15.19
CA HIS A 485 -2.76 9.72 -15.98
C HIS A 485 -4.00 10.04 -16.82
N VAL A 486 -4.55 11.23 -16.62
CA VAL A 486 -5.66 11.78 -17.40
C VAL A 486 -5.37 13.26 -17.69
N SER A 487 -5.61 13.69 -18.93
CA SER A 487 -5.48 15.14 -19.21
C SER A 487 -6.60 15.93 -18.52
N PRO A 488 -6.31 17.15 -18.02
CA PRO A 488 -7.32 18.00 -17.37
C PRO A 488 -8.57 18.24 -18.23
N GLY A 489 -8.38 18.42 -19.54
CA GLY A 489 -9.49 18.60 -20.49
C GLY A 489 -10.39 17.37 -20.57
N LEU A 490 -9.80 16.16 -20.68
CA LEU A 490 -10.57 14.91 -20.71
C LEU A 490 -11.29 14.68 -19.37
N TYR A 491 -10.62 14.92 -18.24
CA TYR A 491 -11.24 14.79 -16.91
C TYR A 491 -12.45 15.72 -16.78
N LEU A 492 -12.33 16.98 -17.20
CA LEU A 492 -13.41 17.96 -17.19
C LEU A 492 -14.61 17.50 -18.04
N ILE A 493 -14.37 16.97 -19.22
CA ILE A 493 -15.42 16.44 -20.11
C ILE A 493 -16.15 15.28 -19.45
N ILE A 494 -15.42 14.31 -18.90
CA ILE A 494 -16.00 13.16 -18.20
C ILE A 494 -16.86 13.63 -17.02
N TRP A 495 -16.34 14.55 -16.21
CA TRP A 495 -17.04 15.12 -15.07
C TRP A 495 -18.36 15.76 -15.48
N ILE A 496 -18.35 16.69 -16.46
CA ILE A 496 -19.56 17.36 -16.94
C ILE A 496 -20.59 16.34 -17.48
N ILE A 497 -20.14 15.35 -18.26
CA ILE A 497 -21.05 14.33 -18.80
C ILE A 497 -21.69 13.50 -17.68
N VAL A 498 -20.91 13.07 -16.70
CA VAL A 498 -21.42 12.26 -15.57
C VAL A 498 -22.45 13.06 -14.77
N ASP A 499 -22.16 14.31 -14.44
CA ASP A 499 -23.08 15.16 -13.68
C ASP A 499 -24.35 15.49 -14.47
N LEU A 500 -24.23 15.76 -15.78
CA LEU A 500 -25.37 16.02 -16.66
C LEU A 500 -26.29 14.79 -16.77
N VAL A 501 -25.73 13.62 -16.99
CA VAL A 501 -26.48 12.35 -17.05
C VAL A 501 -27.17 12.07 -15.72
N SER A 502 -26.47 12.25 -14.60
CA SER A 502 -27.02 12.13 -13.25
C SER A 502 -28.20 13.09 -13.06
N PHE A 503 -28.01 14.38 -13.37
CA PHE A 503 -29.03 15.40 -13.23
C PHE A 503 -30.29 15.09 -14.04
N LEU A 504 -30.14 14.73 -15.32
CA LEU A 504 -31.26 14.35 -16.18
C LEU A 504 -31.99 13.11 -15.69
N THR A 505 -31.26 12.14 -15.16
CA THR A 505 -31.85 10.91 -14.58
C THR A 505 -32.64 11.24 -13.30
N ILE A 506 -32.11 12.10 -12.43
CA ILE A 506 -32.78 12.56 -11.21
C ILE A 506 -34.09 13.30 -11.58
N LEU A 507 -34.03 14.21 -12.56
CA LEU A 507 -35.24 14.90 -13.05
C LEU A 507 -36.26 13.88 -13.59
N LEU A 508 -35.87 12.95 -14.41
CA LEU A 508 -36.76 11.92 -14.95
C LEU A 508 -37.44 11.12 -13.83
N ILE A 509 -36.67 10.69 -12.82
CA ILE A 509 -37.23 9.99 -11.66
C ILE A 509 -38.25 10.86 -10.92
N CYS A 510 -37.93 12.13 -10.67
CA CYS A 510 -38.86 13.04 -9.98
C CYS A 510 -40.14 13.31 -10.78
N PHE A 511 -40.09 13.30 -12.12
CA PHE A 511 -41.28 13.48 -12.97
C PHE A 511 -42.13 12.22 -13.08
N THR A 512 -41.57 11.04 -12.84
CA THR A 512 -42.30 9.75 -12.93
C THR A 512 -42.91 9.30 -11.59
N GLN A 513 -42.58 9.94 -10.49
CA GLN A 513 -43.12 9.72 -9.14
C GLN A 513 -44.28 10.64 -8.85
#